data_af123ecb632d3ad6cb23a15dce3e9070
#
_entry.id   af123ecb632d3ad6cb23a15dce3e9070
#
_cell.length_a   1.000
_cell.length_b   1.000
_cell.length_c   1.000
_cell.angle_alpha   90.00
_cell.angle_beta   90.00
_cell.angle_gamma   90.00
#
_symmetry.space_group_name_H-M   'P 1'
#
loop_
_entity.id
_entity.type
_entity.pdbx_description
1 polymer ?
#
loop_
_entity_poly.entity_id
_entity_poly.type
_entity_poly.pdbx_seq_one_letter_code
_entity_poly.pdbx_strand_id
1 'polypeptide(L)'
;DVSQDSVDVMPGVYPFTRGLYPDGYVLTPWAQQMVFGYGTIDETRKKMEKMVAEGMEGYFGNNIFNVVYDIPCMYGIDADHAEAEGNLGQCGVHMSTGDDYDELVRDWELEKSNFSMITGDNCLPALALLVAAAERRGKGPESLRGNSMNWYPRTAVQDIPSWEPRWGYALMVDLIKWATINAPAWNTTNIFMYGISEAGGTPVQELAYGLS
;
A
#
# COMPACT_ATOMS: atom_id res chain seq x y z
N ASP A 1 5.07 -24.52 -26.07
CA ASP A 1 4.55 -23.91 -27.32
C ASP A 1 3.59 -22.80 -26.95
N VAL A 2 4.02 -21.55 -27.16
CA VAL A 2 3.12 -20.39 -27.09
C VAL A 2 2.25 -20.47 -28.35
N SER A 3 0.93 -20.60 -28.20
CA SER A 3 0.04 -20.66 -29.35
C SER A 3 0.17 -19.38 -30.20
N GLN A 4 0.16 -19.54 -31.51
CA GLN A 4 0.26 -18.42 -32.47
C GLN A 4 -0.80 -17.36 -32.19
N ASP A 5 -1.97 -17.76 -31.69
CA ASP A 5 -3.08 -16.89 -31.31
C ASP A 5 -2.74 -15.89 -30.18
N SER A 6 -1.75 -16.22 -29.32
CA SER A 6 -1.32 -15.31 -28.26
C SER A 6 -0.37 -14.21 -28.74
N VAL A 7 0.23 -14.38 -29.93
CA VAL A 7 1.19 -13.42 -30.51
C VAL A 7 0.47 -12.33 -31.31
N ASP A 8 -0.70 -12.64 -31.85
CA ASP A 8 -1.47 -11.74 -32.72
C ASP A 8 -2.42 -10.81 -31.95
N VAL A 9 -2.52 -10.96 -30.62
CA VAL A 9 -3.32 -10.07 -29.77
C VAL A 9 -2.56 -8.77 -29.51
N MET A 10 -3.22 -7.64 -29.76
CA MET A 10 -2.66 -6.32 -29.48
C MET A 10 -2.48 -6.12 -27.96
N PRO A 11 -1.44 -5.39 -27.50
CA PRO A 11 -1.33 -4.97 -26.11
C PRO A 11 -2.60 -4.23 -25.64
N GLY A 12 -3.00 -4.38 -24.40
CA GLY A 12 -4.18 -3.73 -23.84
C GLY A 12 -5.53 -4.37 -24.19
N VAL A 13 -5.52 -5.48 -24.95
CA VAL A 13 -6.72 -6.24 -25.32
C VAL A 13 -6.75 -7.57 -24.57
N TYR A 14 -7.93 -7.94 -24.06
CA TYR A 14 -8.11 -9.26 -23.45
C TYR A 14 -7.65 -10.39 -24.39
N PRO A 15 -6.94 -11.39 -23.93
CA PRO A 15 -6.61 -11.78 -22.56
C PRO A 15 -5.34 -11.11 -21.96
N PHE A 16 -4.91 -9.96 -22.43
CA PHE A 16 -3.79 -9.15 -21.92
C PHE A 16 -2.41 -9.84 -21.91
N THR A 17 -2.21 -10.78 -22.80
CA THR A 17 -0.96 -11.57 -22.90
C THR A 17 0.26 -10.73 -23.25
N ARG A 18 0.05 -9.52 -23.78
CA ARG A 18 1.10 -8.56 -24.16
C ARG A 18 1.11 -7.27 -23.35
N GLY A 19 0.48 -7.28 -22.19
CA GLY A 19 0.43 -6.15 -21.26
C GLY A 19 -0.95 -5.52 -21.15
N LEU A 20 -1.14 -4.77 -20.06
CA LEU A 20 -2.43 -4.17 -19.70
C LEU A 20 -2.78 -2.92 -20.51
N TYR A 21 -1.77 -2.25 -21.08
CA TYR A 21 -1.95 -0.98 -21.79
C TYR A 21 -1.46 -1.08 -23.24
N PRO A 22 -2.22 -0.48 -24.20
CA PRO A 22 -1.84 -0.52 -25.63
C PRO A 22 -0.43 0.04 -25.89
N ASP A 23 -0.09 1.09 -25.17
CA ASP A 23 1.12 1.88 -25.43
C ASP A 23 2.27 1.55 -24.44
N GLY A 24 2.02 0.67 -23.48
CA GLY A 24 3.00 0.34 -22.42
C GLY A 24 3.50 1.61 -21.72
N TYR A 25 4.81 1.82 -21.71
CA TYR A 25 5.43 3.00 -21.12
C TYR A 25 5.72 4.15 -22.12
N VAL A 26 5.21 4.08 -23.34
CA VAL A 26 5.48 5.08 -24.37
C VAL A 26 4.73 6.37 -24.11
N LEU A 27 3.42 6.27 -23.83
CA LEU A 27 2.58 7.42 -23.50
C LEU A 27 2.45 7.67 -22.00
N THR A 28 2.57 6.62 -21.22
CA THR A 28 2.49 6.70 -19.75
C THR A 28 3.79 6.21 -19.16
N PRO A 29 4.78 7.09 -18.94
CA PRO A 29 6.03 6.71 -18.31
C PRO A 29 5.77 6.20 -16.89
N TRP A 30 6.68 5.35 -16.39
CA TRP A 30 6.62 4.89 -15.01
C TRP A 30 6.80 6.05 -14.04
N ALA A 31 6.15 5.96 -12.89
CA ALA A 31 6.35 6.91 -11.80
C ALA A 31 7.50 6.48 -10.89
N GLN A 32 8.19 7.46 -10.32
CA GLN A 32 9.13 7.21 -9.23
C GLN A 32 8.38 7.21 -7.91
N GLN A 33 8.37 6.07 -7.24
CA GLN A 33 7.72 5.91 -5.95
C GLN A 33 8.76 5.93 -4.83
N MET A 34 8.87 7.07 -4.15
CA MET A 34 9.76 7.22 -2.99
C MET A 34 9.13 6.66 -1.73
N VAL A 35 9.96 6.12 -0.86
CA VAL A 35 9.55 5.65 0.47
C VAL A 35 9.59 6.80 1.46
N PHE A 36 8.49 6.96 2.20
CA PHE A 36 8.32 7.91 3.28
C PHE A 36 7.95 7.18 4.56
N GLY A 37 8.12 7.84 5.67
CA GLY A 37 7.79 7.30 6.99
C GLY A 37 9.04 7.14 7.83
N TYR A 38 9.23 8.13 8.69
CA TYR A 38 10.22 8.10 9.75
C TYR A 38 9.90 9.20 10.76
N GLY A 39 10.30 9.03 12.01
CA GLY A 39 10.10 10.02 13.04
C GLY A 39 8.61 10.32 13.29
N THR A 40 8.28 11.59 13.40
CA THR A 40 6.92 12.08 13.57
C THR A 40 6.19 12.22 12.22
N ILE A 41 4.87 12.35 12.27
CA ILE A 41 4.05 12.61 11.07
C ILE A 41 4.45 13.92 10.41
N ASP A 42 4.74 14.95 11.20
CA ASP A 42 5.18 16.26 10.71
C ASP A 42 6.53 16.16 9.96
N GLU A 43 7.50 15.40 10.48
CA GLU A 43 8.77 15.15 9.79
C GLU A 43 8.56 14.37 8.48
N THR A 44 7.71 13.35 8.51
CA THR A 44 7.33 12.58 7.31
C THR A 44 6.67 13.49 6.27
N ARG A 45 5.71 14.34 6.66
CA ARG A 45 5.06 15.30 5.76
C ARG A 45 6.04 16.31 5.16
N LYS A 46 6.89 16.92 5.96
CA LYS A 46 7.95 17.84 5.47
C LYS A 46 8.83 17.17 4.42
N LYS A 47 9.13 15.89 4.59
CA LYS A 47 9.86 15.13 3.59
C LYS A 47 9.04 14.95 2.31
N MET A 48 7.74 14.63 2.41
CA MET A 48 6.84 14.52 1.26
C MET A 48 6.76 15.85 0.50
N GLU A 49 6.52 16.95 1.20
CA GLU A 49 6.47 18.30 0.64
C GLU A 49 7.78 18.67 -0.09
N LYS A 50 8.91 18.41 0.55
CA LYS A 50 10.23 18.65 -0.04
C LYS A 50 10.43 17.88 -1.33
N MET A 51 10.10 16.60 -1.36
CA MET A 51 10.29 15.76 -2.55
C MET A 51 9.39 16.21 -3.70
N VAL A 52 8.15 16.61 -3.42
CA VAL A 52 7.25 17.16 -4.43
C VAL A 52 7.80 18.51 -4.97
N ALA A 53 8.29 19.38 -4.08
CA ALA A 53 8.90 20.65 -4.48
C ALA A 53 10.19 20.45 -5.32
N GLU A 54 10.91 19.37 -5.12
CA GLU A 54 12.11 18.99 -5.89
C GLU A 54 11.78 18.26 -7.22
N GLY A 55 10.49 18.12 -7.55
CA GLY A 55 10.04 17.59 -8.83
C GLY A 55 9.76 16.07 -8.82
N MET A 56 9.44 15.48 -7.65
CA MET A 56 8.93 14.12 -7.63
C MET A 56 7.58 14.09 -8.36
N GLU A 57 7.55 13.38 -9.48
CA GLU A 57 6.34 13.22 -10.28
C GLU A 57 5.78 11.81 -10.15
N GLY A 58 4.48 11.73 -9.90
CA GLY A 58 3.69 10.52 -10.00
C GLY A 58 3.04 10.36 -11.37
N TYR A 59 2.08 9.46 -11.46
CA TYR A 59 1.32 9.23 -12.69
C TYR A 59 0.42 10.43 -13.02
N PHE A 60 0.48 10.93 -14.25
CA PHE A 60 -0.40 11.99 -14.74
C PHE A 60 -0.43 13.26 -13.87
N GLY A 61 0.71 13.64 -13.30
CA GLY A 61 0.82 14.81 -12.41
C GLY A 61 0.23 14.59 -11.01
N ASN A 62 -0.10 13.35 -10.65
CA ASN A 62 -0.53 13.01 -9.29
C ASN A 62 0.69 12.72 -8.40
N ASN A 63 0.56 13.04 -7.12
CA ASN A 63 1.57 12.65 -6.13
C ASN A 63 1.47 11.15 -5.83
N ILE A 64 2.62 10.50 -5.55
CA ILE A 64 2.67 9.12 -5.08
C ILE A 64 3.52 9.05 -3.83
N PHE A 65 2.90 8.67 -2.72
CA PHE A 65 3.53 8.53 -1.42
C PHE A 65 3.49 7.07 -0.97
N ASN A 66 4.66 6.46 -0.83
CA ASN A 66 4.79 5.12 -0.27
C ASN A 66 5.12 5.24 1.21
N VAL A 67 4.10 5.19 2.06
CA VAL A 67 4.21 5.47 3.50
C VAL A 67 4.42 4.17 4.26
N VAL A 68 5.60 4.04 4.87
CA VAL A 68 5.96 2.91 5.74
C VAL A 68 5.59 3.26 7.18
N TYR A 69 4.88 2.36 7.83
CA TYR A 69 4.51 2.46 9.22
C TYR A 69 5.59 1.81 10.09
N ASP A 70 5.76 2.29 11.29
CA ASP A 70 6.75 1.74 12.21
C ASP A 70 6.34 0.35 12.74
N ILE A 71 7.28 -0.32 13.40
CA ILE A 71 7.08 -1.67 13.91
C ILE A 71 5.93 -1.77 14.91
N PRO A 72 5.79 -0.86 15.90
CA PRO A 72 4.64 -0.88 16.79
C PRO A 72 3.31 -0.81 16.03
N CYS A 73 3.16 0.09 15.07
CA CYS A 73 1.99 0.17 14.21
C CYS A 73 1.71 -1.11 13.44
N MET A 74 2.76 -1.72 12.87
CA MET A 74 2.61 -2.98 12.13
C MET A 74 2.11 -4.13 13.01
N TYR A 75 2.37 -4.05 14.32
CA TYR A 75 1.92 -5.03 15.31
C TYR A 75 0.58 -4.67 15.96
N GLY A 76 0.00 -3.52 15.62
CA GLY A 76 -1.21 -3.02 16.25
C GLY A 76 -1.01 -2.58 17.70
N ILE A 77 0.18 -2.05 18.00
CA ILE A 77 0.56 -1.54 19.31
C ILE A 77 0.44 0.00 19.27
N ASP A 78 -0.34 0.55 20.20
CA ASP A 78 -0.51 1.99 20.33
C ASP A 78 0.75 2.67 20.90
N ALA A 79 0.91 3.96 20.63
CA ALA A 79 2.10 4.73 21.00
C ALA A 79 2.37 4.79 22.52
N ASP A 80 1.33 4.69 23.34
CA ASP A 80 1.41 4.74 24.79
C ASP A 80 1.62 3.37 25.45
N HIS A 81 1.68 2.30 24.66
CA HIS A 81 1.95 0.96 25.16
C HIS A 81 3.44 0.80 25.49
N ALA A 82 3.75 0.08 26.58
CA ALA A 82 5.12 -0.11 27.04
C ALA A 82 6.07 -0.77 26.00
N GLU A 83 5.53 -1.65 25.15
CA GLU A 83 6.30 -2.30 24.09
C GLU A 83 6.63 -1.37 22.91
N ALA A 84 5.96 -0.22 22.80
CA ALA A 84 6.27 0.78 21.79
C ALA A 84 7.48 1.64 22.17
N GLU A 85 7.86 1.67 23.47
CA GLU A 85 8.94 2.52 23.96
C GLU A 85 10.27 2.21 23.23
N GLY A 86 10.89 3.27 22.71
CA GLY A 86 12.16 3.18 21.98
C GLY A 86 12.05 2.71 20.54
N ASN A 87 10.84 2.35 20.05
CA ASN A 87 10.61 1.87 18.69
C ASN A 87 9.75 2.81 17.82
N LEU A 88 9.17 3.84 18.44
CA LEU A 88 8.32 4.79 17.71
C LEU A 88 9.10 5.59 16.67
N GLY A 89 8.62 5.62 15.46
CA GLY A 89 9.15 6.44 14.37
C GLY A 89 10.53 6.01 13.83
N GLN A 90 11.09 4.87 14.23
CA GLN A 90 12.44 4.48 13.81
C GLN A 90 12.50 3.82 12.42
N CYS A 91 11.64 2.88 12.16
CA CYS A 91 11.61 2.13 10.89
C CYS A 91 10.39 2.47 10.04
N GLY A 92 9.74 3.57 10.33
CA GLY A 92 8.52 4.03 9.72
C GLY A 92 7.93 5.18 10.52
N VAL A 93 6.77 5.68 10.14
CA VAL A 93 6.00 6.66 10.91
C VAL A 93 4.97 5.96 11.79
N HIS A 94 4.83 6.43 13.03
CA HIS A 94 3.76 5.93 13.90
C HIS A 94 2.44 6.59 13.55
N MET A 95 1.41 5.77 13.33
CA MET A 95 0.06 6.22 12.97
C MET A 95 -0.98 5.27 13.57
N SER A 96 -1.57 5.63 14.69
CA SER A 96 -2.53 4.79 15.42
C SER A 96 -3.92 5.41 15.59
N THR A 97 -4.07 6.71 15.34
CA THR A 97 -5.31 7.44 15.56
C THR A 97 -5.84 8.12 14.30
N GLY A 98 -7.14 8.46 14.28
CA GLY A 98 -7.72 9.23 13.19
C GLY A 98 -7.09 10.61 13.01
N ASP A 99 -6.59 11.21 14.08
CA ASP A 99 -5.92 12.52 14.01
C ASP A 99 -4.56 12.43 13.31
N ASP A 100 -3.88 11.28 13.44
CA ASP A 100 -2.64 11.01 12.71
C ASP A 100 -2.87 10.98 11.20
N TYR A 101 -3.98 10.37 10.77
CA TYR A 101 -4.36 10.33 9.35
C TYR A 101 -4.82 11.70 8.85
N ASP A 102 -5.56 12.47 9.65
CA ASP A 102 -5.90 13.85 9.31
C ASP A 102 -4.65 14.70 9.10
N GLU A 103 -3.66 14.54 9.98
CA GLU A 103 -2.37 15.21 9.88
C GLU A 103 -1.60 14.80 8.63
N LEU A 104 -1.52 13.49 8.32
CA LEU A 104 -0.80 12.99 7.15
C LEU A 104 -1.36 13.57 5.85
N VAL A 105 -2.69 13.62 5.72
CA VAL A 105 -3.34 14.02 4.46
C VAL A 105 -3.68 15.50 4.39
N ARG A 106 -3.37 16.30 5.43
CA ARG A 106 -3.84 17.68 5.63
C ARG A 106 -3.66 18.57 4.39
N ASP A 107 -2.52 18.54 3.76
CA ASP A 107 -2.14 19.46 2.68
C ASP A 107 -2.26 18.84 1.28
N TRP A 108 -2.81 17.62 1.17
CA TRP A 108 -2.89 16.90 -0.08
C TRP A 108 -4.32 16.83 -0.63
N GLU A 109 -4.46 17.01 -1.94
CA GLU A 109 -5.71 16.70 -2.64
C GLU A 109 -5.82 15.18 -2.78
N LEU A 110 -6.81 14.55 -2.12
CA LEU A 110 -6.95 13.09 -2.06
C LEU A 110 -7.12 12.46 -3.44
N GLU A 111 -7.84 13.13 -4.32
CA GLU A 111 -8.10 12.68 -5.70
C GLU A 111 -6.85 12.74 -6.59
N LYS A 112 -5.84 13.50 -6.16
CA LYS A 112 -4.55 13.68 -6.86
C LYS A 112 -3.36 13.11 -6.10
N SER A 113 -3.61 12.42 -5.00
CA SER A 113 -2.54 11.87 -4.17
C SER A 113 -2.78 10.39 -3.94
N ASN A 114 -1.79 9.59 -4.33
CA ASN A 114 -1.82 8.14 -4.15
C ASN A 114 -1.05 7.80 -2.87
N PHE A 115 -1.73 7.18 -1.92
CA PHE A 115 -1.16 6.74 -0.66
C PHE A 115 -0.99 5.22 -0.67
N SER A 116 0.24 4.77 -0.94
CA SER A 116 0.60 3.37 -0.78
C SER A 116 0.94 3.11 0.68
N MET A 117 0.10 2.35 1.38
CA MET A 117 0.25 2.12 2.82
C MET A 117 0.95 0.79 3.10
N ILE A 118 2.17 0.88 3.65
CA ILE A 118 2.95 -0.28 4.08
C ILE A 118 2.74 -0.44 5.58
N THR A 119 1.64 -1.08 5.94
CA THR A 119 1.13 -1.18 7.31
C THR A 119 1.33 -2.56 7.93
N GLY A 120 1.99 -3.46 7.22
CA GLY A 120 1.96 -4.85 7.64
C GLY A 120 0.54 -5.43 7.57
N ASP A 121 0.15 -6.17 8.60
CA ASP A 121 -1.15 -6.84 8.65
C ASP A 121 -2.30 -5.91 9.11
N ASN A 122 -2.01 -4.65 9.44
CA ASN A 122 -3.00 -3.65 9.88
C ASN A 122 -3.59 -2.82 8.73
N CYS A 123 -3.64 -3.37 7.52
CA CYS A 123 -4.15 -2.65 6.34
C CYS A 123 -5.62 -2.24 6.46
N LEU A 124 -6.46 -3.09 7.06
CA LEU A 124 -7.89 -2.81 7.19
C LEU A 124 -8.16 -1.66 8.18
N PRO A 125 -7.62 -1.66 9.42
CA PRO A 125 -7.71 -0.50 10.31
C PRO A 125 -7.13 0.77 9.67
N ALA A 126 -5.98 0.68 9.03
CA ALA A 126 -5.33 1.82 8.38
C ALA A 126 -6.19 2.42 7.27
N LEU A 127 -6.80 1.60 6.41
CA LEU A 127 -7.72 2.09 5.38
C LEU A 127 -8.97 2.71 6.02
N ALA A 128 -9.52 2.11 7.07
CA ALA A 128 -10.68 2.66 7.76
C ALA A 128 -10.40 4.05 8.36
N LEU A 129 -9.23 4.25 8.96
CA LEU A 129 -8.81 5.55 9.49
C LEU A 129 -8.55 6.57 8.38
N LEU A 130 -7.99 6.14 7.24
CA LEU A 130 -7.83 7.03 6.08
C LEU A 130 -9.18 7.43 5.48
N VAL A 131 -10.15 6.52 5.43
CA VAL A 131 -11.53 6.83 5.01
C VAL A 131 -12.15 7.84 5.97
N ALA A 132 -12.02 7.65 7.27
CA ALA A 132 -12.52 8.60 8.26
C ALA A 132 -11.90 10.01 8.10
N ALA A 133 -10.59 10.08 7.81
CA ALA A 133 -9.92 11.35 7.52
C ALA A 133 -10.45 11.99 6.23
N ALA A 134 -10.76 11.21 5.19
CA ALA A 134 -11.38 11.72 3.98
C ALA A 134 -12.79 12.27 4.26
N GLU A 135 -13.61 11.53 5.02
CA GLU A 135 -14.97 11.94 5.38
C GLU A 135 -14.99 13.23 6.22
N ARG A 136 -14.06 13.40 7.16
CA ARG A 136 -13.89 14.67 7.92
C ARG A 136 -13.60 15.86 6.99
N ARG A 137 -13.04 15.63 5.83
CA ARG A 137 -12.76 16.62 4.79
C ARG A 137 -13.90 16.77 3.78
N GLY A 138 -15.04 16.11 4.02
CA GLY A 138 -16.20 16.12 3.13
C GLY A 138 -16.00 15.33 1.83
N LYS A 139 -15.08 14.33 1.85
CA LYS A 139 -14.80 13.45 0.72
C LYS A 139 -15.22 12.03 1.04
N GLY A 140 -15.81 11.34 0.08
CA GLY A 140 -16.11 9.91 0.23
C GLY A 140 -14.91 9.01 -0.06
N PRO A 141 -15.02 7.70 0.26
CA PRO A 141 -13.96 6.74 -0.01
C PRO A 141 -13.59 6.61 -1.49
N GLU A 142 -14.50 6.97 -2.40
CA GLU A 142 -14.26 7.00 -3.85
C GLU A 142 -13.20 8.03 -4.29
N SER A 143 -12.90 9.00 -3.42
CA SER A 143 -11.86 9.99 -3.66
C SER A 143 -10.45 9.45 -3.40
N LEU A 144 -10.34 8.35 -2.67
CA LEU A 144 -9.07 7.79 -2.25
C LEU A 144 -8.36 7.05 -3.39
N ARG A 145 -7.05 7.29 -3.48
CA ARG A 145 -6.14 6.60 -4.38
C ARG A 145 -4.97 6.04 -3.57
N GLY A 146 -4.58 4.82 -3.89
CA GLY A 146 -3.50 4.18 -3.17
C GLY A 146 -3.54 2.67 -3.29
N ASN A 147 -2.86 2.02 -2.37
CA ASN A 147 -2.92 0.58 -2.24
C ASN A 147 -2.73 0.13 -0.80
N SER A 148 -3.20 -1.08 -0.53
CA SER A 148 -2.98 -1.80 0.72
C SER A 148 -2.01 -2.95 0.49
N MET A 149 -1.00 -3.06 1.35
CA MET A 149 -0.08 -4.19 1.35
C MET A 149 -0.57 -5.22 2.37
N ASN A 150 -1.59 -5.98 2.01
CA ASN A 150 -2.35 -6.86 2.89
C ASN A 150 -2.19 -8.35 2.57
N TRP A 151 -0.97 -8.79 2.29
CA TRP A 151 -0.70 -10.20 2.01
C TRP A 151 -0.31 -10.95 3.29
N TYR A 152 -1.27 -11.58 3.94
CA TYR A 152 -1.11 -12.27 5.21
C TYR A 152 -0.26 -13.57 5.17
N PRO A 153 -0.16 -14.33 4.06
CA PRO A 153 0.69 -15.54 4.04
C PRO A 153 2.15 -15.32 4.39
N ARG A 154 2.66 -14.10 4.27
CA ARG A 154 4.04 -13.77 4.64
C ARG A 154 4.35 -14.09 6.10
N THR A 155 3.37 -14.02 6.98
CA THR A 155 3.52 -14.22 8.41
C THR A 155 3.84 -15.66 8.78
N ALA A 156 3.50 -16.61 7.91
CA ALA A 156 3.89 -18.00 8.07
C ALA A 156 5.40 -18.24 7.92
N VAL A 157 6.13 -17.28 7.34
CA VAL A 157 7.56 -17.40 7.01
C VAL A 157 8.41 -16.28 7.59
N GLN A 158 7.80 -15.21 8.07
CA GLN A 158 8.49 -14.10 8.75
C GLN A 158 8.17 -14.13 10.24
N ASP A 159 9.17 -13.93 11.08
CA ASP A 159 9.01 -13.83 12.53
C ASP A 159 8.43 -12.45 12.93
N ILE A 160 7.28 -12.14 12.36
CA ILE A 160 6.51 -10.93 12.66
C ILE A 160 5.19 -11.40 13.26
N PRO A 161 4.86 -11.01 14.51
CA PRO A 161 3.55 -11.28 15.07
C PRO A 161 2.47 -10.73 14.16
N SER A 162 1.51 -11.55 13.83
CA SER A 162 0.41 -11.18 12.97
C SER A 162 -0.83 -11.96 13.34
N TRP A 163 -1.90 -11.65 12.68
CA TRP A 163 -3.13 -12.40 12.78
C TRP A 163 -2.89 -13.89 12.45
N GLU A 164 -3.55 -14.77 13.19
CA GLU A 164 -3.66 -16.16 12.75
C GLU A 164 -4.10 -16.19 11.28
N PRO A 165 -3.45 -16.97 10.38
CA PRO A 165 -3.66 -16.88 8.93
C PRO A 165 -5.13 -16.88 8.50
N ARG A 166 -5.96 -17.67 9.13
CA ARG A 166 -7.40 -17.74 8.85
C ARG A 166 -8.12 -16.40 9.06
N TRP A 167 -7.76 -15.65 10.10
CA TRP A 167 -8.33 -14.33 10.37
C TRP A 167 -7.75 -13.27 9.45
N GLY A 168 -6.45 -13.35 9.18
CA GLY A 168 -5.80 -12.47 8.20
C GLY A 168 -6.44 -12.58 6.82
N TYR A 169 -6.68 -13.78 6.32
CA TYR A 169 -7.39 -13.98 5.06
C TYR A 169 -8.83 -13.45 5.09
N ALA A 170 -9.56 -13.63 6.18
CA ALA A 170 -10.91 -13.10 6.31
C ALA A 170 -10.91 -11.56 6.21
N LEU A 171 -10.01 -10.91 6.95
CA LEU A 171 -9.84 -9.44 6.90
C LEU A 171 -9.43 -8.94 5.50
N MET A 172 -8.53 -9.66 4.83
CA MET A 172 -8.12 -9.34 3.46
C MET A 172 -9.31 -9.41 2.49
N VAL A 173 -10.10 -10.48 2.57
CA VAL A 173 -11.29 -10.66 1.72
C VAL A 173 -12.31 -9.56 1.98
N ASP A 174 -12.54 -9.18 3.23
CA ASP A 174 -13.48 -8.12 3.58
C ASP A 174 -12.99 -6.75 3.08
N LEU A 175 -11.70 -6.45 3.20
CA LEU A 175 -11.10 -5.24 2.64
C LEU A 175 -11.27 -5.20 1.11
N ILE A 176 -10.96 -6.30 0.42
CA ILE A 176 -11.09 -6.39 -1.05
C ILE A 176 -12.55 -6.16 -1.46
N LYS A 177 -13.50 -6.84 -0.85
CA LYS A 177 -14.93 -6.69 -1.16
C LYS A 177 -15.41 -5.26 -0.96
N TRP A 178 -15.08 -4.69 0.20
CA TRP A 178 -15.53 -3.35 0.54
C TRP A 178 -14.90 -2.30 -0.38
N ALA A 179 -13.58 -2.34 -0.56
CA ALA A 179 -12.87 -1.34 -1.34
C ALA A 179 -13.19 -1.42 -2.83
N THR A 180 -13.41 -2.61 -3.38
CA THR A 180 -13.84 -2.76 -4.79
C THR A 180 -15.15 -2.02 -5.08
N ILE A 181 -16.05 -1.94 -4.11
CA ILE A 181 -17.35 -1.27 -4.26
C ILE A 181 -17.25 0.22 -3.93
N ASN A 182 -16.57 0.57 -2.84
CA ASN A 182 -16.64 1.90 -2.24
C ASN A 182 -15.46 2.80 -2.61
N ALA A 183 -14.30 2.22 -2.92
CA ALA A 183 -13.07 2.93 -3.27
C ALA A 183 -12.48 2.40 -4.58
N PRO A 184 -13.13 2.62 -5.75
CA PRO A 184 -12.76 1.96 -7.01
C PRO A 184 -11.39 2.34 -7.56
N ALA A 185 -10.81 3.44 -7.09
CA ALA A 185 -9.44 3.85 -7.43
C ALA A 185 -8.38 3.35 -6.43
N TRP A 186 -8.77 2.52 -5.46
CA TRP A 186 -7.89 1.89 -4.49
C TRP A 186 -7.48 0.49 -4.92
N ASN A 187 -6.17 0.24 -5.02
CA ASN A 187 -5.66 -1.11 -5.26
C ASN A 187 -5.77 -1.92 -3.96
N THR A 188 -6.68 -2.85 -3.95
CA THR A 188 -7.13 -3.56 -2.75
C THR A 188 -6.09 -4.50 -2.16
N THR A 189 -5.15 -4.98 -2.97
CA THR A 189 -4.15 -5.95 -2.54
C THR A 189 -2.84 -5.73 -3.29
N ASN A 190 -1.76 -5.65 -2.54
CA ASN A 190 -0.42 -5.74 -3.06
C ASN A 190 0.21 -7.03 -2.52
N ILE A 191 0.40 -8.01 -3.39
CA ILE A 191 0.99 -9.30 -3.04
C ILE A 191 2.50 -9.11 -2.91
N PHE A 192 2.98 -9.13 -1.68
CA PHE A 192 4.34 -8.82 -1.32
C PHE A 192 5.07 -10.08 -0.86
N MET A 193 5.70 -10.76 -1.79
CA MET A 193 6.25 -12.10 -1.58
C MET A 193 7.74 -12.15 -1.27
N TYR A 194 8.46 -11.04 -1.40
CA TYR A 194 9.91 -11.05 -1.22
C TYR A 194 10.34 -11.56 0.17
N GLY A 195 9.46 -11.51 1.16
CA GLY A 195 9.71 -12.10 2.47
C GLY A 195 9.96 -13.61 2.43
N ILE A 196 9.46 -14.31 1.42
CA ILE A 196 9.74 -15.74 1.20
C ILE A 196 11.20 -15.94 0.81
N SER A 197 11.72 -15.14 -0.13
CA SER A 197 13.12 -15.20 -0.54
C SER A 197 14.06 -14.70 0.58
N GLU A 198 13.68 -13.68 1.32
CA GLU A 198 14.43 -13.21 2.50
C GLU A 198 14.54 -14.28 3.60
N ALA A 199 13.50 -15.11 3.75
CA ALA A 199 13.51 -16.28 4.66
C ALA A 199 14.26 -17.50 4.09
N GLY A 200 14.92 -17.38 2.93
CA GLY A 200 15.70 -18.44 2.30
C GLY A 200 14.91 -19.29 1.30
N GLY A 201 13.71 -18.86 0.91
CA GLY A 201 12.93 -19.51 -0.12
C GLY A 201 13.51 -19.32 -1.52
N THR A 202 13.18 -20.24 -2.43
CA THR A 202 13.54 -20.14 -3.84
C THR A 202 12.53 -19.25 -4.59
N PRO A 203 12.89 -18.67 -5.75
CA PRO A 203 11.94 -17.92 -6.59
C PRO A 203 10.70 -18.74 -6.99
N VAL A 204 10.83 -20.05 -7.13
CA VAL A 204 9.69 -20.94 -7.43
C VAL A 204 8.73 -21.00 -6.25
N GLN A 205 9.26 -21.11 -5.03
CA GLN A 205 8.44 -21.07 -3.80
C GLN A 205 7.77 -19.71 -3.63
N GLU A 206 8.50 -18.63 -3.86
CA GLU A 206 7.96 -17.27 -3.81
C GLU A 206 6.76 -17.11 -4.76
N LEU A 207 6.90 -17.53 -6.03
CA LEU A 207 5.81 -17.51 -7.00
C LEU A 207 4.65 -18.43 -6.59
N ALA A 208 4.94 -19.62 -6.08
CA ALA A 208 3.90 -20.56 -5.66
C ALA A 208 3.04 -19.99 -4.51
N TYR A 209 3.67 -19.37 -3.53
CA TYR A 209 2.96 -18.69 -2.43
C TYR A 209 2.12 -17.51 -2.92
N GLY A 210 2.63 -16.75 -3.89
CA GLY A 210 1.89 -15.60 -4.42
C GLY A 210 0.70 -15.96 -5.30
N LEU A 211 0.70 -17.16 -5.86
CA LEU A 211 -0.40 -17.67 -6.70
C LEU A 211 -1.42 -18.49 -5.90
N SER A 212 -1.13 -18.86 -4.65
CA SER A 212 -2.03 -19.65 -3.80
C SER A 212 -3.03 -18.79 -3.06
#